data_11de522a91457c7264e08fa709ede797
#
_entry.id   11de522a91457c7264e08fa709ede797
#
_cell.length_a   1.000
_cell.length_b   1.000
_cell.length_c   1.000
_cell.angle_alpha   90.00
_cell.angle_beta   90.00
_cell.angle_gamma   90.00
#
_symmetry.space_group_name_H-M   'P 1'
#
loop_
_entity.id
_entity.type
_entity.pdbx_description
1 polymer ?
#
loop_
_entity_poly.entity_id
_entity_poly.type
_entity_poly.pdbx_seq_one_letter_code
_entity_poly.pdbx_strand_id
1 'polypeptide(L)'
;MYYLILRLINMPSSFGIRARTRDLFAKPFKKHGAAPFSKYFINYKVGDYVDVIADGSIHKGMPHKYYHGKTGRVFNVTGNAIGVVINKGVNGRIIPKRIHIRIEHARKSRSRLAFVERVKANDKLKVEAKKAGKKVITKRIPVQPQDAKVVSGSNVTYMNPIKFRELY
;
A
#
# COMPACT_ATOMS: atom_id res chain seq x y z
N MET A 1 -0.97 -44.96 0.67
CA MET A 1 -1.19 -43.55 1.08
C MET A 1 0.10 -42.89 1.59
N TYR A 2 0.89 -43.48 2.48
CA TYR A 2 2.17 -42.95 2.97
C TYR A 2 3.24 -42.71 1.89
N TYR A 3 3.32 -43.56 0.86
CA TYR A 3 4.27 -43.41 -0.26
C TYR A 3 3.98 -42.21 -1.17
N LEU A 4 2.73 -41.81 -1.30
CA LEU A 4 2.32 -40.60 -2.07
C LEU A 4 2.68 -39.32 -1.32
N ILE A 5 2.56 -39.32 0.02
CA ILE A 5 2.90 -38.15 0.85
C ILE A 5 4.39 -37.90 0.85
N LEU A 6 5.23 -38.97 0.93
CA LEU A 6 6.70 -38.87 0.85
C LEU A 6 7.19 -38.35 -0.52
N ARG A 7 6.47 -38.65 -1.61
CA ARG A 7 6.79 -38.12 -2.94
C ARG A 7 6.51 -36.62 -3.07
N LEU A 8 5.52 -36.09 -2.35
CA LEU A 8 5.22 -34.65 -2.31
C LEU A 8 6.28 -33.85 -1.53
N ILE A 9 6.92 -34.45 -0.52
CA ILE A 9 7.95 -33.80 0.29
C ILE A 9 9.28 -33.66 -0.46
N ASN A 10 9.56 -34.56 -1.41
CA ASN A 10 10.82 -34.60 -2.18
C ASN A 10 10.70 -33.96 -3.59
N MET A 11 9.69 -33.17 -3.87
CA MET A 11 9.65 -32.45 -5.14
C MET A 11 10.78 -31.40 -5.21
N PRO A 12 11.63 -31.42 -6.23
CA PRO A 12 12.68 -30.42 -6.39
C PRO A 12 12.07 -29.02 -6.49
N SER A 13 12.49 -28.10 -5.60
CA SER A 13 12.06 -26.70 -5.62
C SER A 13 13.15 -25.85 -6.24
N SER A 14 12.76 -24.94 -7.14
CA SER A 14 13.67 -23.93 -7.65
C SER A 14 13.86 -22.81 -6.61
N PHE A 15 15.12 -22.48 -6.30
CA PHE A 15 15.52 -21.43 -5.37
C PHE A 15 16.13 -20.20 -6.06
N GLY A 16 15.97 -20.06 -7.36
CA GLY A 16 16.46 -18.88 -8.10
C GLY A 16 15.85 -17.56 -7.59
N ILE A 17 16.51 -16.45 -7.88
CA ILE A 17 16.09 -15.09 -7.47
C ILE A 17 14.66 -14.77 -7.95
N ARG A 18 14.27 -15.24 -9.14
CA ARG A 18 12.93 -15.09 -9.72
C ARG A 18 12.04 -16.33 -9.55
N ALA A 19 12.40 -17.27 -8.70
CA ALA A 19 11.56 -18.45 -8.46
C ALA A 19 10.18 -18.02 -7.94
N ARG A 20 9.11 -18.67 -8.45
CA ARG A 20 7.71 -18.40 -8.05
C ARG A 20 7.24 -16.97 -8.32
N THR A 21 7.62 -16.41 -9.46
CA THR A 21 7.23 -15.05 -9.87
C THR A 21 6.28 -15.01 -11.06
N ARG A 22 5.86 -16.16 -11.59
CA ARG A 22 4.99 -16.23 -12.76
C ARG A 22 3.71 -15.43 -12.58
N ASP A 23 2.97 -15.69 -11.51
CA ASP A 23 1.73 -15.01 -11.21
C ASP A 23 1.97 -13.63 -10.58
N LEU A 24 2.98 -13.51 -9.70
CA LEU A 24 3.30 -12.26 -9.01
C LEU A 24 3.67 -11.13 -9.97
N PHE A 25 4.39 -11.43 -11.05
CA PHE A 25 4.83 -10.46 -12.05
C PHE A 25 3.97 -10.49 -13.32
N ALA A 26 2.90 -11.29 -13.34
CA ALA A 26 1.97 -11.33 -14.46
C ALA A 26 1.26 -9.99 -14.61
N LYS A 27 1.02 -9.60 -15.86
CA LYS A 27 0.19 -8.43 -16.15
C LYS A 27 -1.29 -8.80 -16.08
N PRO A 28 -2.15 -7.90 -15.58
CA PRO A 28 -3.60 -8.13 -15.58
C PRO A 28 -4.16 -8.36 -16.99
N PHE A 29 -5.30 -9.00 -17.05
CA PHE A 29 -6.03 -9.23 -18.30
C PHE A 29 -6.26 -7.89 -19.05
N LYS A 30 -6.11 -7.90 -20.37
CA LYS A 30 -6.17 -6.71 -21.25
C LYS A 30 -5.13 -5.62 -21.00
N LYS A 31 -4.10 -5.87 -20.14
CA LYS A 31 -3.02 -4.90 -19.87
C LYS A 31 -1.64 -5.42 -20.24
N HIS A 32 -1.57 -6.40 -21.11
CA HIS A 32 -0.32 -6.93 -21.68
C HIS A 32 0.31 -5.92 -22.66
N GLY A 33 1.58 -6.11 -22.96
CA GLY A 33 2.33 -5.25 -23.89
C GLY A 33 3.31 -4.30 -23.17
N ALA A 34 3.74 -3.28 -23.89
CA ALA A 34 4.71 -2.29 -23.40
C ALA A 34 4.16 -1.44 -22.24
N ALA A 35 5.07 -0.84 -21.47
CA ALA A 35 4.67 0.10 -20.43
C ALA A 35 4.05 1.37 -21.06
N PRO A 36 2.96 1.90 -20.50
CA PRO A 36 2.34 3.12 -21.03
C PRO A 36 3.26 4.34 -20.84
N PHE A 37 3.22 5.28 -21.78
CA PHE A 37 4.02 6.51 -21.72
C PHE A 37 3.78 7.31 -20.44
N SER A 38 2.60 7.25 -19.85
CA SER A 38 2.29 7.92 -18.59
C SER A 38 3.25 7.57 -17.45
N LYS A 39 3.89 6.39 -17.47
CA LYS A 39 4.91 6.01 -16.49
C LYS A 39 6.21 6.84 -16.65
N TYR A 40 6.55 7.24 -17.87
CA TYR A 40 7.75 7.98 -18.16
C TYR A 40 7.64 9.49 -17.90
N PHE A 41 6.42 10.02 -17.91
CA PHE A 41 6.17 11.45 -17.65
C PHE A 41 6.01 11.80 -16.17
N ILE A 42 6.26 10.84 -15.28
CA ILE A 42 6.18 11.09 -13.83
C ILE A 42 7.53 11.62 -13.34
N ASN A 43 7.54 12.83 -12.81
CA ASN A 43 8.71 13.38 -12.14
C ASN A 43 8.78 12.86 -10.70
N TYR A 44 9.89 12.20 -10.36
CA TYR A 44 10.21 11.76 -9.01
C TYR A 44 11.19 12.72 -8.36
N LYS A 45 10.99 13.02 -7.09
CA LYS A 45 11.88 13.84 -6.27
C LYS A 45 12.36 13.06 -5.06
N VAL A 46 13.54 13.42 -4.54
CA VAL A 46 14.02 12.88 -3.27
C VAL A 46 13.01 13.22 -2.17
N GLY A 47 12.66 12.22 -1.36
CA GLY A 47 11.64 12.35 -0.34
C GLY A 47 10.23 11.87 -0.74
N ASP A 48 9.97 11.65 -2.04
CA ASP A 48 8.68 11.13 -2.50
C ASP A 48 8.44 9.70 -1.99
N TYR A 49 7.16 9.37 -1.75
CA TYR A 49 6.74 8.00 -1.45
C TYR A 49 6.35 7.30 -2.75
N VAL A 50 6.90 6.10 -2.93
CA VAL A 50 6.77 5.31 -4.15
C VAL A 50 6.41 3.88 -3.82
N ASP A 51 5.43 3.34 -4.54
CA ASP A 51 5.08 1.93 -4.51
C ASP A 51 5.92 1.19 -5.56
N VAL A 52 6.56 0.11 -5.15
CA VAL A 52 7.37 -0.74 -6.02
C VAL A 52 6.46 -1.80 -6.64
N ILE A 53 6.27 -1.74 -7.95
CA ILE A 53 5.44 -2.67 -8.71
C ILE A 53 6.24 -3.14 -9.91
N ALA A 54 6.73 -4.38 -9.86
CA ALA A 54 7.46 -4.96 -10.96
C ALA A 54 6.58 -5.07 -12.22
N ASP A 55 7.09 -4.59 -13.34
CA ASP A 55 6.49 -4.75 -14.65
C ASP A 55 7.15 -5.94 -15.35
N GLY A 56 6.39 -7.01 -15.62
CA GLY A 56 6.92 -8.25 -16.20
C GLY A 56 7.45 -8.10 -17.62
N SER A 57 7.08 -7.05 -18.36
CA SER A 57 7.57 -6.80 -19.72
C SER A 57 8.97 -6.18 -19.74
N ILE A 58 9.44 -5.61 -18.65
CA ILE A 58 10.74 -4.94 -18.56
C ILE A 58 11.61 -5.65 -17.54
N HIS A 59 12.67 -6.31 -18.03
CA HIS A 59 13.55 -7.10 -17.17
C HIS A 59 14.65 -6.28 -16.51
N LYS A 60 15.08 -5.18 -17.16
CA LYS A 60 16.14 -4.31 -16.63
C LYS A 60 15.67 -3.55 -15.39
N GLY A 61 16.52 -3.54 -14.34
CA GLY A 61 16.21 -2.83 -13.10
C GLY A 61 14.98 -3.37 -12.33
N MET A 62 14.61 -4.62 -12.56
CA MET A 62 13.48 -5.28 -11.90
C MET A 62 13.78 -5.51 -10.42
N PRO A 63 12.89 -5.11 -9.50
CA PRO A 63 13.06 -5.37 -8.08
C PRO A 63 12.88 -6.87 -7.75
N HIS A 64 13.52 -7.32 -6.68
CA HIS A 64 13.29 -8.66 -6.16
C HIS A 64 11.81 -8.82 -5.71
N LYS A 65 11.26 -10.02 -5.84
CA LYS A 65 9.87 -10.35 -5.49
C LYS A 65 9.43 -9.89 -4.10
N TYR A 66 10.34 -9.87 -3.13
CA TYR A 66 10.05 -9.39 -1.77
C TYR A 66 9.59 -7.93 -1.75
N TYR A 67 10.14 -7.09 -2.62
CA TYR A 67 9.84 -5.66 -2.65
C TYR A 67 8.62 -5.31 -3.50
N HIS A 68 8.08 -6.27 -4.25
CA HIS A 68 6.86 -6.05 -5.01
C HIS A 68 5.68 -5.73 -4.08
N GLY A 69 4.95 -4.67 -4.37
CA GLY A 69 3.84 -4.18 -3.53
C GLY A 69 4.26 -3.42 -2.26
N LYS A 70 5.57 -3.20 -2.04
CA LYS A 70 6.06 -2.42 -0.89
C LYS A 70 6.17 -0.96 -1.25
N THR A 71 5.88 -0.10 -0.27
CA THR A 71 6.07 1.35 -0.39
C THR A 71 7.39 1.75 0.25
N GLY A 72 8.13 2.63 -0.40
CA GLY A 72 9.38 3.16 0.10
C GLY A 72 9.51 4.66 -0.15
N ARG A 73 10.57 5.26 0.40
CA ARG A 73 10.91 6.67 0.22
C ARG A 73 12.09 6.82 -0.73
N VAL A 74 11.98 7.71 -1.69
CA VAL A 74 13.05 8.00 -2.66
C VAL A 74 14.21 8.70 -1.95
N PHE A 75 15.44 8.19 -2.11
CA PHE A 75 16.67 8.80 -1.60
C PHE A 75 17.60 9.30 -2.72
N ASN A 76 17.44 8.77 -3.92
CA ASN A 76 18.25 9.19 -5.08
C ASN A 76 17.41 9.10 -6.35
N VAL A 77 17.67 10.00 -7.30
CA VAL A 77 17.04 10.02 -8.63
C VAL A 77 18.16 10.10 -9.67
N THR A 78 18.16 9.14 -10.59
CA THR A 78 19.09 9.10 -11.73
C THR A 78 18.29 9.16 -13.04
N GLY A 79 18.95 9.25 -14.18
CA GLY A 79 18.28 9.45 -15.47
C GLY A 79 17.18 8.43 -15.81
N ASN A 80 17.40 7.14 -15.52
CA ASN A 80 16.45 6.07 -15.85
C ASN A 80 15.97 5.26 -14.62
N ALA A 81 16.51 5.53 -13.44
CA ALA A 81 16.25 4.76 -12.23
C ALA A 81 16.08 5.66 -11.01
N ILE A 82 15.41 5.14 -10.02
CA ILE A 82 15.26 5.78 -8.72
C ILE A 82 15.79 4.87 -7.63
N GLY A 83 16.46 5.45 -6.65
CA GLY A 83 16.88 4.77 -5.42
C GLY A 83 15.78 4.91 -4.37
N VAL A 84 15.31 3.78 -3.83
CA VAL A 84 14.21 3.73 -2.86
C VAL A 84 14.66 3.02 -1.60
N VAL A 85 14.37 3.60 -0.45
CA VAL A 85 14.56 2.97 0.87
C VAL A 85 13.27 2.29 1.28
N ILE A 86 13.35 0.98 1.53
CA ILE A 86 12.21 0.16 1.95
C ILE A 86 12.56 -0.56 3.25
N ASN A 87 11.68 -0.51 4.21
CA ASN A 87 11.84 -1.21 5.47
C ASN A 87 11.58 -2.72 5.29
N LYS A 88 12.53 -3.54 5.69
CA LYS A 88 12.45 -5.00 5.68
C LYS A 88 12.54 -5.55 7.09
N GLY A 89 11.54 -6.34 7.50
CA GLY A 89 11.60 -7.13 8.72
C GLY A 89 12.57 -8.31 8.56
N VAL A 90 13.55 -8.40 9.45
CA VAL A 90 14.53 -9.48 9.50
C VAL A 90 14.77 -9.85 10.95
N ASN A 91 14.50 -11.11 11.32
CA ASN A 91 14.76 -11.64 12.67
C ASN A 91 14.26 -10.71 13.80
N GLY A 92 13.00 -10.30 13.75
CA GLY A 92 12.36 -9.46 14.78
C GLY A 92 12.71 -7.95 14.74
N ARG A 93 13.60 -7.52 13.85
CA ARG A 93 13.98 -6.11 13.68
C ARG A 93 13.65 -5.60 12.27
N ILE A 94 13.55 -4.27 12.14
CA ILE A 94 13.30 -3.61 10.85
C ILE A 94 14.61 -2.99 10.35
N ILE A 95 15.03 -3.40 9.16
CA ILE A 95 16.24 -2.91 8.51
C ILE A 95 15.86 -2.10 7.26
N PRO A 96 16.30 -0.84 7.12
CA PRO A 96 16.10 -0.05 5.90
C PRO A 96 17.00 -0.62 4.77
N LYS A 97 16.37 -1.11 3.72
CA LYS A 97 17.07 -1.60 2.52
C LYS A 97 17.01 -0.55 1.42
N ARG A 98 18.17 -0.20 0.88
CA ARG A 98 18.31 0.69 -0.27
C ARG A 98 18.35 -0.16 -1.55
N ILE A 99 17.41 0.08 -2.44
CA ILE A 99 17.35 -0.59 -3.74
C ILE A 99 17.25 0.45 -4.86
N HIS A 100 17.81 0.14 -6.01
CA HIS A 100 17.63 0.93 -7.22
C HIS A 100 16.70 0.17 -8.16
N ILE A 101 15.69 0.85 -8.64
CA ILE A 101 14.70 0.32 -9.58
C ILE A 101 14.52 1.28 -10.74
N ARG A 102 14.22 0.75 -11.93
CA ARG A 102 13.86 1.61 -13.06
C ARG A 102 12.48 2.21 -12.85
N ILE A 103 12.25 3.35 -13.48
CA ILE A 103 10.99 4.12 -13.35
C ILE A 103 9.75 3.31 -13.75
N GLU A 104 9.90 2.34 -14.66
CA GLU A 104 8.83 1.47 -15.12
C GLU A 104 8.28 0.57 -13.99
N HIS A 105 9.11 0.27 -12.99
CA HIS A 105 8.74 -0.52 -11.81
C HIS A 105 8.27 0.32 -10.63
N ALA A 106 8.14 1.62 -10.81
CA ALA A 106 7.75 2.56 -9.77
C ALA A 106 6.37 3.17 -10.06
N ARG A 107 5.63 3.45 -9.00
CA ARG A 107 4.38 4.22 -9.04
C ARG A 107 4.35 5.18 -7.86
N LYS A 108 3.95 6.45 -8.08
CA LYS A 108 3.72 7.37 -6.96
C LYS A 108 2.70 6.81 -5.99
N SER A 109 3.08 6.75 -4.73
CA SER A 109 2.19 6.23 -3.70
C SER A 109 1.11 7.24 -3.33
N ARG A 110 -0.11 6.75 -3.13
CA ARG A 110 -1.23 7.56 -2.64
C ARG A 110 -1.28 7.66 -1.12
N SER A 111 -0.43 6.90 -0.42
CA SER A 111 -0.43 6.85 1.05
C SER A 111 -0.16 8.21 1.72
N ARG A 112 0.53 9.11 1.02
CA ARG A 112 0.88 10.44 1.52
C ARG A 112 -0.19 11.51 1.23
N LEU A 113 -1.12 11.26 0.30
CA LEU A 113 -2.07 12.28 -0.15
C LEU A 113 -2.94 12.82 0.98
N ALA A 114 -3.58 11.95 1.73
CA ALA A 114 -4.44 12.35 2.85
C ALA A 114 -3.69 13.16 3.93
N PHE A 115 -2.42 12.81 4.17
CA PHE A 115 -1.58 13.58 5.09
C PHE A 115 -1.33 15.00 4.57
N VAL A 116 -0.95 15.14 3.30
CA VAL A 116 -0.66 16.44 2.68
C VAL A 116 -1.91 17.31 2.63
N GLU A 117 -3.06 16.74 2.28
CA GLU A 117 -4.34 17.42 2.28
C GLU A 117 -4.72 17.94 3.67
N ARG A 118 -4.55 17.10 4.69
CA ARG A 118 -4.78 17.50 6.07
C ARG A 118 -3.84 18.63 6.52
N VAL A 119 -2.56 18.58 6.16
CA VAL A 119 -1.61 19.65 6.48
C VAL A 119 -2.05 20.95 5.82
N LYS A 120 -2.38 20.92 4.53
CA LYS A 120 -2.86 22.11 3.81
C LYS A 120 -4.15 22.70 4.42
N ALA A 121 -5.09 21.82 4.81
CA ALA A 121 -6.33 22.25 5.47
C ALA A 121 -6.04 22.90 6.84
N ASN A 122 -5.18 22.27 7.64
CA ASN A 122 -4.78 22.80 8.94
C ASN A 122 -4.08 24.16 8.82
N ASP A 123 -3.23 24.33 7.81
CA ASP A 123 -2.52 25.59 7.60
C ASP A 123 -3.50 26.71 7.19
N LYS A 124 -4.48 26.43 6.33
CA LYS A 124 -5.56 27.37 6.00
C LYS A 124 -6.33 27.79 7.25
N LEU A 125 -6.77 26.81 8.05
CA LEU A 125 -7.51 27.07 9.29
C LEU A 125 -6.71 27.95 10.27
N LYS A 126 -5.39 27.70 10.42
CA LYS A 126 -4.51 28.50 11.28
C LYS A 126 -4.37 29.94 10.78
N VAL A 127 -4.26 30.13 9.46
CA VAL A 127 -4.16 31.47 8.87
C VAL A 127 -5.46 32.26 9.06
N GLU A 128 -6.61 31.62 8.84
CA GLU A 128 -7.93 32.23 9.05
C GLU A 128 -8.16 32.57 10.53
N ALA A 129 -7.83 31.65 11.43
CA ALA A 129 -7.93 31.87 12.87
C ALA A 129 -7.03 33.03 13.35
N LYS A 130 -5.82 33.13 12.82
CA LYS A 130 -4.88 34.21 13.13
C LYS A 130 -5.46 35.57 12.68
N LYS A 131 -6.06 35.62 11.49
CA LYS A 131 -6.75 36.84 11.01
C LYS A 131 -7.93 37.24 11.89
N ALA A 132 -8.66 36.25 12.42
CA ALA A 132 -9.80 36.44 13.31
C ALA A 132 -9.42 36.63 14.78
N GLY A 133 -8.13 36.63 15.14
CA GLY A 133 -7.66 36.71 16.53
C GLY A 133 -8.02 35.52 17.42
N LYS A 134 -8.42 34.38 16.83
CA LYS A 134 -8.88 33.17 17.54
C LYS A 134 -7.81 32.09 17.54
N LYS A 135 -7.74 31.30 18.62
CA LYS A 135 -6.91 30.08 18.68
C LYS A 135 -7.71 28.87 18.18
N VAL A 136 -7.16 28.11 17.24
CA VAL A 136 -7.77 26.89 16.70
C VAL A 136 -6.93 25.69 17.05
N ILE A 137 -7.57 24.62 17.55
CA ILE A 137 -6.95 23.33 17.84
C ILE A 137 -7.05 22.46 16.60
N THR A 138 -5.91 22.13 15.98
CA THR A 138 -5.83 21.29 14.78
C THR A 138 -5.45 19.83 15.08
N LYS A 139 -5.38 19.43 16.37
CA LYS A 139 -5.13 18.05 16.78
C LYS A 139 -6.32 17.17 16.41
N ARG A 140 -6.05 15.93 15.99
CA ARG A 140 -7.11 14.92 15.84
C ARG A 140 -7.68 14.59 17.21
N ILE A 141 -8.99 14.72 17.34
CA ILE A 141 -9.70 14.34 18.55
C ILE A 141 -10.17 12.90 18.33
N PRO A 142 -9.84 11.93 19.22
CA PRO A 142 -10.38 10.59 19.15
C PRO A 142 -11.90 10.62 19.29
N VAL A 143 -12.58 9.63 18.74
CA VAL A 143 -14.02 9.51 18.85
C VAL A 143 -14.40 9.48 20.33
N GLN A 144 -15.23 10.42 20.74
CA GLN A 144 -15.74 10.52 22.09
C GLN A 144 -16.98 9.63 22.24
N PRO A 145 -17.34 9.22 23.47
CA PRO A 145 -18.61 8.56 23.72
C PRO A 145 -19.77 9.38 23.16
N GLN A 146 -20.79 8.69 22.66
CA GLN A 146 -22.00 9.39 22.19
C GLN A 146 -22.74 10.00 23.39
N ASP A 147 -23.26 11.20 23.19
CA ASP A 147 -24.13 11.82 24.18
C ASP A 147 -25.43 11.02 24.36
N ALA A 148 -26.09 11.20 25.48
CA ALA A 148 -27.35 10.56 25.78
C ALA A 148 -28.39 10.86 24.67
N LYS A 149 -29.04 9.80 24.17
CA LYS A 149 -30.11 9.92 23.18
C LYS A 149 -31.42 9.51 23.81
N VAL A 150 -32.43 10.33 23.66
CA VAL A 150 -33.81 9.96 23.98
C VAL A 150 -34.45 9.36 22.74
N VAL A 151 -34.85 8.10 22.82
CA VAL A 151 -35.50 7.40 21.71
C VAL A 151 -36.96 7.25 22.06
N SER A 152 -37.85 7.76 21.20
CA SER A 152 -39.29 7.58 21.39
C SER A 152 -39.68 6.13 21.09
N GLY A 153 -40.47 5.49 21.98
CA GLY A 153 -40.93 4.12 21.83
C GLY A 153 -42.05 3.92 20.81
N SER A 154 -42.47 4.94 20.07
CA SER A 154 -43.59 4.87 19.12
C SER A 154 -43.38 3.93 17.93
N ASN A 155 -42.11 3.67 17.54
CA ASN A 155 -41.77 2.83 16.40
C ASN A 155 -40.88 1.64 16.78
N VAL A 156 -41.22 0.93 17.83
CA VAL A 156 -40.51 -0.26 18.28
C VAL A 156 -40.96 -1.47 17.47
N THR A 157 -40.01 -2.08 16.74
CA THR A 157 -40.22 -3.35 16.06
C THR A 157 -39.63 -4.49 16.88
N TYR A 158 -40.47 -5.43 17.29
CA TYR A 158 -40.01 -6.65 17.97
C TYR A 158 -39.42 -7.62 16.97
N MET A 159 -38.12 -7.88 17.08
CA MET A 159 -37.45 -8.90 16.28
C MET A 159 -37.34 -10.19 17.11
N ASN A 160 -38.12 -11.19 16.76
CA ASN A 160 -37.97 -12.52 17.34
C ASN A 160 -36.73 -13.23 16.78
N PRO A 161 -36.02 -14.03 17.58
CA PRO A 161 -34.91 -14.83 17.06
C PRO A 161 -35.43 -15.80 15.99
N ILE A 162 -34.67 -15.87 14.89
CA ILE A 162 -34.97 -16.80 13.80
C ILE A 162 -34.76 -18.23 14.31
N LYS A 163 -35.74 -19.12 14.06
CA LYS A 163 -35.63 -20.55 14.40
C LYS A 163 -34.40 -21.13 13.68
N PHE A 164 -33.61 -21.94 14.40
CA PHE A 164 -32.51 -22.68 13.82
C PHE A 164 -32.98 -23.50 12.60
N ARG A 165 -32.31 -23.36 11.49
CA ARG A 165 -32.46 -24.18 10.28
C ARG A 165 -31.14 -24.78 9.93
N GLU A 166 -31.09 -26.09 9.77
CA GLU A 166 -29.93 -26.75 9.18
C GLU A 166 -29.82 -26.32 7.74
N LEU A 167 -28.62 -25.85 7.34
CA LEU A 167 -28.29 -25.57 5.97
C LEU A 167 -27.72 -26.86 5.38
N TYR A 168 -28.48 -27.49 4.48
CA TYR A 168 -28.00 -28.63 3.67
C TYR A 168 -27.15 -28.15 2.51
#